data_804f59b1ce8bf946aceffa9b1f871cf7
#
_entry.id   804f59b1ce8bf946aceffa9b1f871cf7
#
_cell.length_a   1.000
_cell.length_b   1.000
_cell.length_c   1.000
_cell.angle_alpha   90.00
_cell.angle_beta   90.00
_cell.angle_gamma   90.00
#
_symmetry.space_group_name_H-M   'P 1'
#
loop_
_entity.id
_entity.type
_entity.pdbx_description
1 polymer ?
#
loop_
_entity_poly.entity_id
_entity_poly.type
_entity_poly.pdbx_seq_one_letter_code
_entity_poly.pdbx_strand_id
1 'polypeptide(L)'
;MKKSAARKLVIFGASNIVSDLFDCALANGLVPAKVVLHLPESTGERDIPLAARVVALQALCAVPAIEMLENFKPGADELYLLGPTTPTRAKLAAELEHRFGLRYHTLIHPTAYVSPMAHLGQGVFVGANSVIGPGAVLGDHVFVNRGVTIGHDTQIGSFSRVQPGANLGGLSRRGSGVTIAIGATLLERLVIGNGAFVGAGAVATEDVADDVLVLGIPAKFKKLL
;
A
#
# COMPACT_ATOMS: atom_id res chain seq x y z
N MET A 1 -3.43 24.40 -26.53
CA MET A 1 -2.79 23.36 -25.71
C MET A 1 -3.57 22.06 -25.87
N LYS A 2 -2.98 21.00 -26.44
CA LYS A 2 -3.61 19.68 -26.50
C LYS A 2 -3.75 19.20 -25.06
N LYS A 3 -4.98 18.96 -24.52
CA LYS A 3 -5.19 18.25 -23.28
C LYS A 3 -4.49 16.89 -23.43
N SER A 4 -3.43 16.67 -22.66
CA SER A 4 -2.84 15.33 -22.53
C SER A 4 -3.96 14.39 -22.13
N ALA A 5 -4.11 13.27 -22.83
CA ALA A 5 -5.07 12.25 -22.44
C ALA A 5 -4.78 11.84 -20.98
N ALA A 6 -5.82 11.77 -20.16
CA ALA A 6 -5.66 11.37 -18.76
C ALA A 6 -5.08 9.95 -18.73
N ARG A 7 -3.99 9.76 -17.94
CA ARG A 7 -3.33 8.45 -17.81
C ARG A 7 -4.26 7.47 -17.10
N LYS A 8 -4.27 6.24 -17.58
CA LYS A 8 -5.16 5.17 -17.13
C LYS A 8 -4.48 4.37 -16.01
N LEU A 9 -5.16 4.19 -14.88
CA LEU A 9 -4.69 3.33 -13.80
C LEU A 9 -5.37 1.96 -13.89
N VAL A 10 -4.56 0.91 -13.86
CA VAL A 10 -4.98 -0.49 -13.76
C VAL A 10 -4.57 -1.02 -12.39
N ILE A 11 -5.51 -1.57 -11.65
CA ILE A 11 -5.30 -2.11 -10.31
C ILE A 11 -5.40 -3.62 -10.36
N PHE A 12 -4.36 -4.34 -9.92
CA PHE A 12 -4.32 -5.80 -9.89
C PHE A 12 -4.75 -6.35 -8.53
N GLY A 13 -5.80 -7.16 -8.54
CA GLY A 13 -6.42 -7.71 -7.34
C GLY A 13 -7.34 -6.71 -6.65
N ALA A 14 -8.35 -7.22 -5.97
CA ALA A 14 -9.28 -6.41 -5.19
C ALA A 14 -9.08 -6.65 -3.69
N SER A 15 -9.35 -5.61 -2.92
CA SER A 15 -9.46 -5.65 -1.47
C SER A 15 -10.35 -4.48 -1.03
N ASN A 16 -10.76 -4.45 0.22
CA ASN A 16 -11.62 -3.37 0.73
C ASN A 16 -10.99 -1.96 0.62
N ILE A 17 -9.66 -1.88 0.46
CA ILE A 17 -8.94 -0.61 0.28
C ILE A 17 -9.03 -0.06 -1.16
N VAL A 18 -9.62 -0.78 -2.10
CA VAL A 18 -9.67 -0.34 -3.51
C VAL A 18 -10.32 1.03 -3.66
N SER A 19 -11.26 1.40 -2.79
CA SER A 19 -11.89 2.72 -2.79
C SER A 19 -10.90 3.84 -2.45
N ASP A 20 -9.95 3.60 -1.53
CA ASP A 20 -8.88 4.57 -1.23
C ASP A 20 -7.91 4.71 -2.41
N LEU A 21 -7.68 3.63 -3.18
CA LEU A 21 -6.87 3.68 -4.40
C LEU A 21 -7.57 4.49 -5.49
N PHE A 22 -8.88 4.31 -5.66
CA PHE A 22 -9.68 5.12 -6.59
C PHE A 22 -9.66 6.58 -6.21
N ASP A 23 -9.91 6.90 -4.93
CA ASP A 23 -9.88 8.28 -4.42
C ASP A 23 -8.53 8.95 -4.70
N CYS A 24 -7.43 8.27 -4.34
CA CYS A 24 -6.09 8.77 -4.59
C CYS A 24 -5.79 8.94 -6.09
N ALA A 25 -6.26 8.02 -6.95
CA ALA A 25 -6.10 8.13 -8.39
C ALA A 25 -6.81 9.38 -8.93
N LEU A 26 -8.08 9.57 -8.58
CA LEU A 26 -8.88 10.73 -8.99
C LEU A 26 -8.27 12.04 -8.50
N ALA A 27 -7.79 12.08 -7.25
CA ALA A 27 -7.11 13.25 -6.69
C ALA A 27 -5.82 13.62 -7.45
N ASN A 28 -5.20 12.65 -8.13
CA ASN A 28 -4.04 12.85 -9.02
C ASN A 28 -4.42 13.09 -10.50
N GLY A 29 -5.70 13.20 -10.83
CA GLY A 29 -6.15 13.34 -12.21
C GLY A 29 -5.95 12.08 -13.06
N LEU A 30 -5.73 10.92 -12.43
CA LEU A 30 -5.69 9.63 -13.10
C LEU A 30 -7.10 9.08 -13.26
N VAL A 31 -7.32 8.29 -14.31
CA VAL A 31 -8.58 7.58 -14.51
C VAL A 31 -8.41 6.13 -14.10
N PRO A 32 -9.10 5.66 -13.03
CA PRO A 32 -9.22 4.24 -12.77
C PRO A 32 -9.88 3.57 -13.98
N ALA A 33 -9.12 2.76 -14.73
CA ALA A 33 -9.60 2.20 -16.00
C ALA A 33 -10.00 0.73 -15.87
N LYS A 34 -9.28 -0.03 -15.07
CA LYS A 34 -9.52 -1.47 -14.89
C LYS A 34 -9.19 -1.92 -13.47
N VAL A 35 -9.94 -2.91 -13.00
CA VAL A 35 -9.54 -3.77 -11.87
C VAL A 35 -9.41 -5.18 -12.40
N VAL A 36 -8.19 -5.73 -12.33
CA VAL A 36 -7.84 -7.06 -12.87
C VAL A 36 -7.77 -8.04 -11.71
N LEU A 37 -8.68 -9.00 -11.67
CA LEU A 37 -8.78 -10.00 -10.61
C LEU A 37 -7.88 -11.21 -10.94
N HIS A 38 -7.00 -11.58 -10.03
CA HIS A 38 -6.19 -12.80 -10.11
C HIS A 38 -6.87 -14.00 -9.43
N LEU A 39 -7.86 -13.74 -8.60
CA LEU A 39 -8.71 -14.72 -7.92
C LEU A 39 -10.15 -14.21 -7.98
N PRO A 40 -11.16 -15.12 -8.00
CA PRO A 40 -12.53 -14.72 -7.83
C PRO A 40 -12.72 -13.88 -6.57
N GLU A 41 -13.59 -12.88 -6.65
CA GLU A 41 -13.91 -12.07 -5.49
C GLU A 41 -14.56 -12.93 -4.40
N SER A 42 -14.03 -12.84 -3.18
CA SER A 42 -14.66 -13.42 -2.00
C SER A 42 -15.11 -12.27 -1.11
N THR A 43 -16.41 -12.13 -0.93
CA THR A 43 -17.00 -11.09 -0.08
C THR A 43 -17.52 -11.71 1.21
N GLY A 44 -17.09 -11.13 2.34
CA GLY A 44 -17.70 -11.41 3.64
C GLY A 44 -19.05 -10.68 3.77
N GLU A 45 -19.83 -11.05 4.78
CA GLU A 45 -21.16 -10.48 5.05
C GLU A 45 -21.19 -8.95 5.14
N ARG A 46 -20.06 -8.36 5.60
CA ARG A 46 -19.92 -6.91 5.79
C ARG A 46 -19.15 -6.20 4.68
N ASP A 47 -18.72 -6.93 3.67
CA ASP A 47 -17.95 -6.37 2.57
C ASP A 47 -18.87 -5.72 1.53
N ILE A 48 -18.37 -4.65 0.91
CA ILE A 48 -19.02 -4.04 -0.24
C ILE A 48 -18.41 -4.68 -1.49
N PRO A 49 -19.21 -5.33 -2.35
CA PRO A 49 -18.72 -5.95 -3.57
C PRO A 49 -17.98 -4.95 -4.48
N LEU A 50 -16.95 -5.41 -5.19
CA LEU A 50 -16.18 -4.59 -6.13
C LEU A 50 -17.08 -3.93 -7.19
N ALA A 51 -18.06 -4.68 -7.71
CA ALA A 51 -19.02 -4.15 -8.68
C ALA A 51 -19.75 -2.90 -8.16
N ALA A 52 -20.17 -2.89 -6.88
CA ALA A 52 -20.80 -1.73 -6.26
C ALA A 52 -19.81 -0.55 -6.10
N ARG A 53 -18.54 -0.85 -5.77
CA ARG A 53 -17.50 0.18 -5.63
C ARG A 53 -17.17 0.86 -6.95
N VAL A 54 -17.08 0.10 -8.05
CA VAL A 54 -16.81 0.70 -9.38
C VAL A 54 -18.00 1.49 -9.89
N VAL A 55 -19.23 1.04 -9.64
CA VAL A 55 -20.46 1.79 -10.02
C VAL A 55 -20.53 3.12 -9.27
N ALA A 56 -20.06 3.18 -8.02
CA ALA A 56 -20.03 4.44 -7.25
C ALA A 56 -19.16 5.53 -7.91
N LEU A 57 -18.23 5.18 -8.80
CA LEU A 57 -17.42 6.13 -9.55
C LEU A 57 -18.14 6.76 -10.74
N GLN A 58 -19.33 6.27 -11.12
CA GLN A 58 -20.07 6.69 -12.32
C GLN A 58 -20.29 8.22 -12.40
N ALA A 59 -20.45 8.88 -11.25
CA ALA A 59 -20.64 10.33 -11.20
C ALA A 59 -19.32 11.13 -11.37
N LEU A 60 -18.17 10.50 -11.26
CA LEU A 60 -16.85 11.12 -11.21
C LEU A 60 -16.01 10.83 -12.46
N CYS A 61 -16.11 9.63 -13.00
CA CYS A 61 -15.35 9.20 -14.17
C CYS A 61 -16.05 8.04 -14.90
N ALA A 62 -15.44 7.57 -15.98
CA ALA A 62 -15.87 6.33 -16.62
C ALA A 62 -15.73 5.16 -15.63
N VAL A 63 -16.74 4.29 -15.56
CA VAL A 63 -16.75 3.12 -14.68
C VAL A 63 -15.61 2.17 -15.08
N PRO A 64 -14.70 1.82 -14.15
CA PRO A 64 -13.62 0.88 -14.43
C PRO A 64 -14.14 -0.49 -14.88
N ALA A 65 -13.49 -1.08 -15.88
CA ALA A 65 -13.77 -2.46 -16.25
C ALA A 65 -13.27 -3.42 -15.16
N ILE A 66 -14.03 -4.48 -14.92
CA ILE A 66 -13.58 -5.61 -14.08
C ILE A 66 -13.28 -6.77 -15.01
N GLU A 67 -12.07 -7.30 -14.98
CA GLU A 67 -11.69 -8.45 -15.82
C GLU A 67 -10.83 -9.44 -15.02
N MET A 68 -10.77 -10.68 -15.48
CA MET A 68 -9.90 -11.70 -14.90
C MET A 68 -8.50 -11.62 -15.52
N LEU A 69 -7.47 -11.94 -14.73
CA LEU A 69 -6.06 -11.87 -15.12
C LEU A 69 -5.72 -12.69 -16.37
N GLU A 70 -6.44 -13.78 -16.60
CA GLU A 70 -6.31 -14.63 -17.80
C GLU A 70 -6.66 -13.89 -19.10
N ASN A 71 -7.55 -12.89 -19.03
CA ASN A 71 -7.97 -12.07 -20.16
C ASN A 71 -7.18 -10.76 -20.29
N PHE A 72 -6.37 -10.44 -19.28
CA PHE A 72 -5.62 -9.17 -19.24
C PHE A 72 -4.52 -9.12 -20.31
N LYS A 73 -4.44 -7.98 -20.99
CA LYS A 73 -3.33 -7.61 -21.87
C LYS A 73 -2.89 -6.19 -21.53
N PRO A 74 -1.56 -5.96 -21.33
CA PRO A 74 -1.04 -4.63 -21.11
C PRO A 74 -1.37 -3.69 -22.26
N GLY A 75 -1.85 -2.48 -21.93
CA GLY A 75 -2.12 -1.41 -22.90
C GLY A 75 -1.01 -0.36 -22.92
N ALA A 76 -0.97 0.41 -24.01
CA ALA A 76 -0.17 1.63 -24.05
C ALA A 76 -0.76 2.66 -23.07
N ASP A 77 0.09 3.46 -22.41
CA ASP A 77 -0.30 4.54 -21.49
C ASP A 77 -1.05 4.08 -20.22
N GLU A 78 -0.92 2.82 -19.85
CA GLU A 78 -1.43 2.29 -18.59
C GLU A 78 -0.37 2.38 -17.47
N LEU A 79 -0.84 2.70 -16.29
CA LEU A 79 -0.10 2.68 -15.02
C LEU A 79 -0.61 1.53 -14.19
N TYR A 80 0.28 0.80 -13.54
CA TYR A 80 -0.06 -0.44 -12.84
C TYR A 80 0.16 -0.31 -11.34
N LEU A 81 -0.79 -0.80 -10.53
CA LEU A 81 -0.72 -0.79 -9.08
C LEU A 81 -1.31 -2.10 -8.51
N LEU A 82 -0.77 -2.55 -7.38
CA LEU A 82 -1.36 -3.68 -6.64
C LEU A 82 -2.51 -3.21 -5.74
N GLY A 83 -3.64 -3.90 -5.77
CA GLY A 83 -4.80 -3.65 -4.93
C GLY A 83 -4.73 -4.28 -3.53
N PRO A 84 -4.27 -5.55 -3.39
CA PRO A 84 -4.08 -6.17 -2.08
C PRO A 84 -2.99 -5.47 -1.27
N THR A 85 -3.16 -5.40 0.05
CA THR A 85 -2.20 -4.74 0.95
C THR A 85 -1.43 -5.72 1.84
N THR A 86 -1.84 -6.99 1.91
CA THR A 86 -1.12 -8.00 2.68
C THR A 86 0.25 -8.28 2.07
N PRO A 87 1.30 -8.59 2.86
CA PRO A 87 2.62 -8.91 2.33
C PRO A 87 2.63 -10.05 1.30
N THR A 88 1.66 -10.96 1.36
CA THR A 88 1.47 -12.06 0.40
C THR A 88 1.29 -11.60 -1.05
N ARG A 89 0.97 -10.31 -1.28
CA ARG A 89 0.88 -9.72 -2.63
C ARG A 89 2.21 -9.76 -3.39
N ALA A 90 3.34 -10.05 -2.71
CA ALA A 90 4.62 -10.25 -3.36
C ALA A 90 4.57 -11.36 -4.43
N LYS A 91 3.78 -12.42 -4.18
CA LYS A 91 3.58 -13.51 -5.17
C LYS A 91 2.89 -13.02 -6.42
N LEU A 92 1.83 -12.20 -6.26
CA LEU A 92 1.13 -11.59 -7.38
C LEU A 92 2.05 -10.63 -8.16
N ALA A 93 2.84 -9.81 -7.47
CA ALA A 93 3.79 -8.92 -8.13
C ALA A 93 4.79 -9.69 -9.01
N ALA A 94 5.40 -10.74 -8.46
CA ALA A 94 6.35 -11.58 -9.17
C ALA A 94 5.72 -12.28 -10.39
N GLU A 95 4.48 -12.78 -10.26
CA GLU A 95 3.74 -13.37 -11.38
C GLU A 95 3.51 -12.35 -12.51
N LEU A 96 3.05 -11.15 -12.17
CA LEU A 96 2.74 -10.10 -13.15
C LEU A 96 4.02 -9.59 -13.85
N GLU A 97 5.12 -9.46 -13.11
CA GLU A 97 6.41 -9.08 -13.68
C GLU A 97 6.92 -10.17 -14.64
N HIS A 98 6.85 -11.44 -14.23
CA HIS A 98 7.26 -12.57 -15.06
C HIS A 98 6.43 -12.69 -16.35
N ARG A 99 5.09 -12.56 -16.25
CA ARG A 99 4.18 -12.76 -17.38
C ARG A 99 4.15 -11.57 -18.35
N PHE A 100 4.28 -10.35 -17.85
CA PHE A 100 3.98 -9.15 -18.63
C PHE A 100 5.08 -8.11 -18.58
N GLY A 101 6.15 -8.30 -17.80
CA GLY A 101 7.23 -7.32 -17.65
C GLY A 101 6.77 -5.98 -17.08
N LEU A 102 5.75 -5.98 -16.22
CA LEU A 102 5.14 -4.74 -15.73
C LEU A 102 6.10 -3.96 -14.83
N ARG A 103 6.03 -2.63 -14.95
CA ARG A 103 6.59 -1.67 -13.99
C ARG A 103 5.48 -0.99 -13.24
N TYR A 104 5.64 -0.82 -11.95
CA TYR A 104 4.57 -0.33 -11.08
C TYR A 104 4.68 1.17 -10.84
N HIS A 105 3.53 1.81 -10.84
CA HIS A 105 3.41 3.22 -10.55
C HIS A 105 3.38 3.47 -9.04
N THR A 106 4.17 4.43 -8.57
CA THR A 106 4.10 4.92 -7.18
C THR A 106 3.01 5.98 -7.10
N LEU A 107 1.99 5.72 -6.30
CA LEU A 107 0.79 6.56 -6.17
C LEU A 107 0.79 7.25 -4.80
N ILE A 108 0.88 8.58 -4.81
CA ILE A 108 0.95 9.42 -3.60
C ILE A 108 -0.26 10.34 -3.59
N HIS A 109 -1.04 10.33 -2.51
CA HIS A 109 -2.17 11.24 -2.37
C HIS A 109 -1.67 12.69 -2.28
N PRO A 110 -2.31 13.68 -2.98
CA PRO A 110 -1.83 15.06 -3.01
C PRO A 110 -1.75 15.76 -1.64
N THR A 111 -2.50 15.28 -0.65
CA THR A 111 -2.43 15.80 0.73
C THR A 111 -1.35 15.17 1.58
N ALA A 112 -0.65 14.16 1.07
CA ALA A 112 0.49 13.57 1.76
C ALA A 112 1.73 14.46 1.57
N TYR A 113 2.51 14.61 2.64
CA TYR A 113 3.83 15.21 2.54
C TYR A 113 4.89 14.12 2.40
N VAL A 114 5.60 14.13 1.31
CA VAL A 114 6.79 13.29 1.13
C VAL A 114 7.99 14.20 0.99
N SER A 115 8.94 14.06 1.91
CA SER A 115 10.15 14.86 1.86
C SER A 115 10.88 14.66 0.52
N PRO A 116 11.40 15.73 -0.10
CA PRO A 116 12.21 15.59 -1.32
C PRO A 116 13.53 14.83 -1.09
N MET A 117 13.91 14.60 0.17
CA MET A 117 15.05 13.76 0.54
C MET A 117 14.67 12.29 0.78
N ALA A 118 13.39 11.94 0.71
CA ALA A 118 12.93 10.56 0.83
C ALA A 118 13.08 9.80 -0.50
N HIS A 119 13.33 8.49 -0.40
CA HIS A 119 13.43 7.60 -1.56
C HIS A 119 12.30 6.57 -1.51
N LEU A 120 11.53 6.48 -2.57
CA LEU A 120 10.45 5.52 -2.71
C LEU A 120 10.71 4.59 -3.89
N GLY A 121 10.55 3.29 -3.64
CA GLY A 121 10.59 2.26 -4.67
C GLY A 121 9.39 2.32 -5.61
N GLN A 122 9.32 1.38 -6.53
CA GLN A 122 8.17 1.26 -7.45
C GLN A 122 6.94 0.69 -6.73
N GLY A 123 5.76 1.06 -7.20
CA GLY A 123 4.49 0.53 -6.66
C GLY A 123 4.18 0.91 -5.22
N VAL A 124 4.88 1.91 -4.67
CA VAL A 124 4.58 2.45 -3.34
C VAL A 124 3.24 3.18 -3.38
N PHE A 125 2.43 2.99 -2.36
CA PHE A 125 1.23 3.78 -2.11
C PHE A 125 1.42 4.63 -0.86
N VAL A 126 1.07 5.92 -0.95
CA VAL A 126 1.05 6.83 0.21
C VAL A 126 -0.32 7.49 0.29
N GLY A 127 -1.10 7.12 1.30
CA GLY A 127 -2.45 7.60 1.55
C GLY A 127 -2.52 9.03 2.07
N ALA A 128 -3.74 9.57 2.07
CA ALA A 128 -4.03 10.95 2.44
C ALA A 128 -3.47 11.33 3.82
N ASN A 129 -2.98 12.57 3.95
CA ASN A 129 -2.50 13.16 5.20
C ASN A 129 -1.35 12.39 5.88
N SER A 130 -0.63 11.57 5.14
CA SER A 130 0.57 10.89 5.63
C SER A 130 1.81 11.78 5.49
N VAL A 131 2.78 11.58 6.37
CA VAL A 131 4.04 12.34 6.37
C VAL A 131 5.21 11.36 6.28
N ILE A 132 6.05 11.52 5.25
CA ILE A 132 7.29 10.77 5.06
C ILE A 132 8.47 11.72 5.29
N GLY A 133 9.23 11.47 6.34
CA GLY A 133 10.34 12.31 6.79
C GLY A 133 11.55 12.29 5.86
N PRO A 134 12.48 13.25 6.03
CA PRO A 134 13.70 13.32 5.24
C PRO A 134 14.60 12.11 5.47
N GLY A 135 15.28 11.65 4.42
CA GLY A 135 16.16 10.48 4.47
C GLY A 135 15.41 9.13 4.61
N ALA A 136 14.09 9.13 4.68
CA ALA A 136 13.33 7.87 4.70
C ALA A 136 13.48 7.11 3.37
N VAL A 137 13.64 5.78 3.47
CA VAL A 137 13.75 4.88 2.32
C VAL A 137 12.65 3.82 2.40
N LEU A 138 11.74 3.84 1.45
CA LEU A 138 10.65 2.86 1.33
C LEU A 138 10.95 1.96 0.14
N GLY A 139 11.05 0.65 0.38
CA GLY A 139 11.25 -0.35 -0.65
C GLY A 139 10.03 -0.50 -1.58
N ASP A 140 10.16 -1.37 -2.57
CA ASP A 140 9.11 -1.61 -3.56
C ASP A 140 7.81 -2.08 -2.91
N HIS A 141 6.69 -1.60 -3.43
CA HIS A 141 5.36 -1.99 -2.98
C HIS A 141 5.08 -1.75 -1.49
N VAL A 142 5.79 -0.84 -0.83
CA VAL A 142 5.41 -0.42 0.52
C VAL A 142 4.06 0.27 0.46
N PHE A 143 3.16 -0.13 1.35
CA PHE A 143 1.82 0.43 1.46
C PHE A 143 1.72 1.28 2.73
N VAL A 144 1.63 2.59 2.57
CA VAL A 144 1.42 3.55 3.66
C VAL A 144 -0.01 4.05 3.59
N ASN A 145 -0.82 3.67 4.58
CA ASN A 145 -2.22 4.08 4.65
C ASN A 145 -2.34 5.56 5.09
N ARG A 146 -3.56 6.08 5.20
CA ARG A 146 -3.84 7.48 5.56
C ARG A 146 -3.41 7.84 6.98
N GLY A 147 -2.94 9.08 7.17
CA GLY A 147 -2.62 9.64 8.49
C GLY A 147 -1.43 8.97 9.18
N VAL A 148 -0.53 8.37 8.43
CA VAL A 148 0.70 7.73 8.95
C VAL A 148 1.82 8.75 9.05
N THR A 149 2.62 8.67 10.11
CA THR A 149 3.88 9.43 10.19
C THR A 149 5.08 8.49 10.17
N ILE A 150 6.03 8.74 9.26
CA ILE A 150 7.30 8.03 9.16
C ILE A 150 8.41 9.03 9.42
N GLY A 151 9.18 8.79 10.51
CA GLY A 151 10.26 9.63 10.95
C GLY A 151 11.44 9.64 9.98
N HIS A 152 12.34 10.60 10.19
CA HIS A 152 13.53 10.78 9.37
C HIS A 152 14.45 9.55 9.40
N ASP A 153 15.22 9.33 8.33
CA ASP A 153 16.23 8.27 8.21
C ASP A 153 15.70 6.85 8.52
N THR A 154 14.40 6.65 8.31
CA THR A 154 13.72 5.36 8.51
C THR A 154 13.81 4.50 7.26
N GLN A 155 14.12 3.22 7.40
CA GLN A 155 14.14 2.25 6.30
C GLN A 155 12.97 1.27 6.44
N ILE A 156 12.19 1.06 5.38
CA ILE A 156 11.06 0.12 5.34
C ILE A 156 11.27 -0.82 4.14
N GLY A 157 11.42 -2.11 4.42
CA GLY A 157 11.61 -3.13 3.39
C GLY A 157 10.36 -3.35 2.54
N SER A 158 10.59 -3.91 1.35
CA SER A 158 9.56 -4.13 0.33
C SER A 158 8.36 -4.92 0.85
N PHE A 159 7.18 -4.69 0.26
CA PHE A 159 5.91 -5.34 0.59
C PHE A 159 5.42 -5.14 2.03
N SER A 160 6.07 -4.30 2.82
CA SER A 160 5.58 -3.92 4.14
C SER A 160 4.34 -3.05 4.03
N ARG A 161 3.53 -3.03 5.10
CA ARG A 161 2.35 -2.17 5.18
C ARG A 161 2.28 -1.46 6.52
N VAL A 162 1.95 -0.17 6.46
CA VAL A 162 1.73 0.68 7.62
C VAL A 162 0.28 1.14 7.58
N GLN A 163 -0.49 0.75 8.58
CA GLN A 163 -1.94 0.94 8.63
C GLN A 163 -2.33 2.33 9.19
N PRO A 164 -3.61 2.74 9.06
CA PRO A 164 -4.03 4.10 9.39
C PRO A 164 -3.58 4.58 10.76
N GLY A 165 -3.06 5.82 10.82
CA GLY A 165 -2.71 6.48 12.07
C GLY A 165 -1.50 5.91 12.83
N ALA A 166 -0.74 5.00 12.22
CA ALA A 166 0.49 4.50 12.85
C ALA A 166 1.59 5.55 12.83
N ASN A 167 2.39 5.60 13.89
CA ASN A 167 3.48 6.56 14.08
C ASN A 167 4.82 5.83 14.24
N LEU A 168 5.77 6.15 13.38
CA LEU A 168 7.06 5.49 13.31
C LEU A 168 8.18 6.48 13.60
N GLY A 169 8.88 6.26 14.72
CA GLY A 169 10.05 7.03 15.12
C GLY A 169 11.19 6.94 14.11
N GLY A 170 12.00 7.98 14.06
CA GLY A 170 13.14 8.08 13.14
C GLY A 170 14.26 7.09 13.42
N LEU A 171 15.26 7.05 12.50
CA LEU A 171 16.47 6.21 12.61
C LEU A 171 16.19 4.70 12.77
N SER A 172 15.00 4.24 12.38
CA SER A 172 14.56 2.87 12.59
C SER A 172 14.65 2.05 11.31
N ARG A 173 14.82 0.72 11.44
CA ARG A 173 14.90 -0.21 10.32
C ARG A 173 13.80 -1.24 10.41
N ARG A 174 13.07 -1.45 9.31
CA ARG A 174 12.03 -2.47 9.19
C ARG A 174 12.36 -3.36 8.02
N GLY A 175 12.30 -4.67 8.27
CA GLY A 175 12.46 -5.69 7.25
C GLY A 175 11.37 -5.67 6.20
N SER A 176 11.41 -6.62 5.28
CA SER A 176 10.39 -6.81 4.25
C SER A 176 9.17 -7.53 4.81
N GLY A 177 7.99 -7.25 4.23
CA GLY A 177 6.75 -7.92 4.62
C GLY A 177 6.22 -7.56 6.02
N VAL A 178 6.74 -6.52 6.65
CA VAL A 178 6.33 -6.08 7.99
C VAL A 178 4.90 -5.51 7.96
N THR A 179 4.13 -5.78 9.00
CA THR A 179 2.84 -5.14 9.23
C THR A 179 2.90 -4.29 10.50
N ILE A 180 2.69 -2.99 10.34
CA ILE A 180 2.43 -2.07 11.46
C ILE A 180 0.94 -1.77 11.44
N ALA A 181 0.19 -2.28 12.43
CA ALA A 181 -1.26 -2.21 12.44
C ALA A 181 -1.79 -0.82 12.84
N ILE A 182 -3.12 -0.65 12.76
CA ILE A 182 -3.82 0.62 12.99
C ILE A 182 -3.39 1.25 14.32
N GLY A 183 -2.98 2.52 14.30
CA GLY A 183 -2.66 3.31 15.47
C GLY A 183 -1.44 2.83 16.27
N ALA A 184 -0.66 1.88 15.76
CA ALA A 184 0.55 1.43 16.46
C ALA A 184 1.62 2.54 16.46
N THR A 185 2.37 2.62 17.56
CA THR A 185 3.47 3.58 17.73
C THR A 185 4.77 2.83 17.96
N LEU A 186 5.80 3.18 17.22
CA LEU A 186 7.14 2.62 17.35
C LEU A 186 8.09 3.75 17.75
N LEU A 187 8.85 3.53 18.82
CA LEU A 187 9.89 4.48 19.21
C LEU A 187 11.00 4.54 18.15
N GLU A 188 11.85 5.52 18.28
CA GLU A 188 13.00 5.71 17.41
C GLU A 188 14.05 4.61 17.57
N ARG A 189 14.90 4.42 16.56
CA ARG A 189 16.08 3.53 16.55
C ARG A 189 15.76 2.04 16.69
N LEU A 190 14.51 1.63 16.51
CA LEU A 190 14.13 0.22 16.61
C LEU A 190 14.40 -0.55 15.32
N VAL A 191 14.75 -1.82 15.49
CA VAL A 191 14.82 -2.82 14.43
C VAL A 191 13.58 -3.72 14.51
N ILE A 192 12.80 -3.76 13.43
CA ILE A 192 11.64 -4.65 13.30
C ILE A 192 11.94 -5.66 12.21
N GLY A 193 12.00 -6.92 12.58
CA GLY A 193 12.39 -8.03 11.71
C GLY A 193 11.46 -8.27 10.53
N ASN A 194 11.90 -9.07 9.55
CA ASN A 194 11.11 -9.46 8.39
C ASN A 194 9.82 -10.16 8.83
N GLY A 195 8.72 -9.96 8.11
CA GLY A 195 7.45 -10.62 8.41
C GLY A 195 6.81 -10.27 9.77
N ALA A 196 7.47 -9.48 10.60
CA ALA A 196 6.97 -9.13 11.93
C ALA A 196 5.66 -8.34 11.86
N PHE A 197 4.85 -8.46 12.90
CA PHE A 197 3.56 -7.81 13.03
C PHE A 197 3.47 -7.06 14.36
N VAL A 198 3.39 -5.74 14.28
CA VAL A 198 3.09 -4.89 15.45
C VAL A 198 1.57 -4.64 15.46
N GLY A 199 0.89 -5.11 16.50
CA GLY A 199 -0.56 -5.11 16.61
C GLY A 199 -1.17 -3.73 16.74
N ALA A 200 -2.50 -3.65 16.53
CA ALA A 200 -3.23 -2.38 16.59
C ALA A 200 -3.10 -1.71 17.96
N GLY A 201 -2.81 -0.39 17.96
CA GLY A 201 -2.61 0.40 19.17
C GLY A 201 -1.41 0.00 20.03
N ALA A 202 -0.58 -0.92 19.58
CA ALA A 202 0.61 -1.33 20.34
C ALA A 202 1.68 -0.24 20.34
N VAL A 203 2.45 -0.15 21.42
CA VAL A 203 3.61 0.74 21.54
C VAL A 203 4.87 -0.11 21.63
N ALA A 204 5.62 -0.22 20.52
CA ALA A 204 6.89 -0.90 20.50
C ALA A 204 7.99 0.00 21.07
N THR A 205 8.63 -0.47 22.12
CA THR A 205 9.72 0.20 22.84
C THR A 205 11.05 -0.54 22.74
N GLU A 206 11.03 -1.74 22.14
CA GLU A 206 12.16 -2.63 21.96
C GLU A 206 12.12 -3.22 20.54
N ASP A 207 13.24 -3.76 20.09
CA ASP A 207 13.35 -4.46 18.82
C ASP A 207 12.38 -5.66 18.73
N VAL A 208 11.92 -5.97 17.53
CA VAL A 208 11.03 -7.10 17.27
C VAL A 208 11.72 -8.05 16.29
N ALA A 209 11.82 -9.32 16.65
CA ALA A 209 12.44 -10.34 15.83
C ALA A 209 11.60 -10.65 14.57
N ASP A 210 12.21 -11.38 13.62
CA ASP A 210 11.54 -11.85 12.40
C ASP A 210 10.31 -12.73 12.75
N ASP A 211 9.27 -12.62 11.93
CA ASP A 211 8.05 -13.44 12.01
C ASP A 211 7.37 -13.47 13.40
N VAL A 212 7.50 -12.40 14.17
CA VAL A 212 6.92 -12.27 15.51
C VAL A 212 5.73 -11.31 15.50
N LEU A 213 4.64 -11.72 16.17
CA LEU A 213 3.55 -10.84 16.57
C LEU A 213 3.81 -10.27 17.97
N VAL A 214 3.81 -8.93 18.06
CA VAL A 214 3.83 -8.20 19.34
C VAL A 214 2.55 -7.40 19.53
N LEU A 215 2.06 -7.33 20.78
CA LEU A 215 0.82 -6.63 21.17
C LEU A 215 1.01 -5.88 22.48
N GLY A 216 0.23 -4.82 22.68
CA GLY A 216 0.08 -4.12 23.97
C GLY A 216 0.93 -2.88 24.14
N ILE A 217 0.86 -2.27 25.34
CA ILE A 217 1.57 -1.06 25.76
C ILE A 217 2.25 -1.34 27.11
N PRO A 218 3.58 -1.57 27.12
CA PRO A 218 4.46 -1.72 25.96
C PRO A 218 4.16 -3.02 25.17
N ALA A 219 4.53 -3.04 23.90
CA ALA A 219 4.35 -4.20 23.04
C ALA A 219 5.21 -5.37 23.52
N LYS A 220 4.61 -6.53 23.68
CA LYS A 220 5.29 -7.75 24.12
C LYS A 220 4.99 -8.90 23.15
N PHE A 221 5.89 -9.89 23.12
CA PHE A 221 5.73 -11.10 22.32
C PHE A 221 4.38 -11.76 22.56
N LYS A 222 3.70 -12.14 21.50
CA LYS A 222 2.44 -12.88 21.57
C LYS A 222 2.57 -14.28 20.99
N LYS A 223 3.15 -14.40 19.80
CA LYS A 223 3.39 -15.68 19.09
C LYS A 223 4.30 -15.50 17.88
N LEU A 224 4.79 -16.61 17.33
CA LEU A 224 5.34 -16.68 15.97
C LEU A 224 4.20 -16.66 14.93
N LEU A 225 4.48 -16.17 13.73
CA LEU A 225 3.53 -16.04 12.61
C LEU A 225 3.67 -17.16 11.60
#